data_b1438b8192741ae3eca068733a0d4860
#
_entry.id   b1438b8192741ae3eca068733a0d4860
#
_cell.length_a   1.000
_cell.length_b   1.000
_cell.length_c   1.000
_cell.angle_alpha   90.00
_cell.angle_beta   90.00
_cell.angle_gamma   90.00
#
_symmetry.space_group_name_H-M   'P 1'
#
loop_
_entity.id
_entity.type
_entity.pdbx_description
1 polymer ?
#
loop_
_entity_poly.entity_id
_entity_poly.type
_entity_poly.pdbx_seq_one_letter_code
_entity_poly.pdbx_strand_id
1 'polypeptide(L)'
;ADANEAAYAAQEAAAAIGFSIYRTEEMAELISYMRQYNESALEGEDLRFYGFDMQRISYSMRFLKESCKELEVDTTNLQKLVEGENWSSECDLSTRIETLTQVKKELESKNGSENAIHFVDILMQHSELQTLTNADGATLRDQFMAENVQWILQQEQRNGHEKIFVTGHNSHVAKWGSFDSMGKLLSKDAACLI
;
A
#
# COMPACT_ATOMS: atom_id res chain seq x y z
N ALA A 1 10.65 -26.88 -1.19
CA ALA A 1 11.38 -26.16 -0.15
C ALA A 1 11.31 -26.95 1.16
N ASP A 2 12.41 -27.04 1.91
CA ASP A 2 12.42 -27.61 3.25
C ASP A 2 11.46 -26.81 4.16
N ALA A 3 10.79 -27.48 5.12
CA ALA A 3 9.85 -26.84 6.04
C ALA A 3 10.50 -25.67 6.83
N ASN A 4 11.79 -25.76 7.13
CA ASN A 4 12.56 -24.70 7.77
C ASN A 4 12.78 -23.49 6.86
N GLU A 5 13.02 -23.71 5.58
CA GLU A 5 13.16 -22.65 4.56
C GLU A 5 11.84 -21.90 4.35
N ALA A 6 10.72 -22.62 4.33
CA ALA A 6 9.39 -22.05 4.21
C ALA A 6 9.00 -21.21 5.44
N ALA A 7 9.31 -21.70 6.65
CA ALA A 7 9.08 -20.96 7.89
C ALA A 7 9.94 -19.68 7.97
N TYR A 8 11.22 -19.76 7.59
CA TYR A 8 12.09 -18.60 7.53
C TYR A 8 11.59 -17.54 6.54
N ALA A 9 11.19 -17.95 5.34
CA ALA A 9 10.63 -17.05 4.34
C ALA A 9 9.34 -16.34 4.83
N ALA A 10 8.49 -17.01 5.60
CA ALA A 10 7.30 -16.43 6.18
C ALA A 10 7.64 -15.39 7.27
N GLN A 11 8.65 -15.64 8.09
CA GLN A 11 9.14 -14.68 9.09
C GLN A 11 9.75 -13.44 8.43
N GLU A 12 10.53 -13.62 7.35
CA GLU A 12 11.07 -12.51 6.57
C GLU A 12 9.94 -11.68 5.93
N ALA A 13 8.92 -12.34 5.39
CA ALA A 13 7.76 -11.66 4.82
C ALA A 13 6.98 -10.86 5.88
N ALA A 14 6.75 -11.42 7.07
CA ALA A 14 6.15 -10.71 8.20
C ALA A 14 6.99 -9.49 8.63
N ALA A 15 8.32 -9.62 8.65
CA ALA A 15 9.22 -8.51 8.96
C ALA A 15 9.21 -7.43 7.87
N ALA A 16 9.01 -7.82 6.61
CA ALA A 16 8.95 -6.92 5.46
C ALA A 16 7.69 -6.04 5.43
N ILE A 17 6.63 -6.34 6.19
CA ILE A 17 5.50 -5.43 6.41
C ILE A 17 5.98 -4.09 7.01
N GLY A 18 7.10 -4.11 7.72
CA GLY A 18 7.84 -2.89 8.10
C GLY A 18 7.53 -2.37 9.49
N PHE A 19 6.45 -2.79 10.15
CA PHE A 19 6.10 -2.41 11.51
C PHE A 19 6.38 -3.55 12.49
N SER A 20 6.97 -3.22 13.64
CA SER A 20 7.36 -4.22 14.64
C SER A 20 6.19 -5.01 15.20
N ILE A 21 4.99 -4.43 15.23
CA ILE A 21 3.75 -5.10 15.69
C ILE A 21 3.35 -6.28 14.82
N TYR A 22 3.83 -6.37 13.58
CA TYR A 22 3.58 -7.49 12.67
C TYR A 22 4.71 -8.52 12.63
N ARG A 23 5.80 -8.29 13.38
CA ARG A 23 6.93 -9.24 13.49
C ARG A 23 6.64 -10.29 14.55
N THR A 24 5.56 -11.04 14.38
CA THR A 24 5.09 -12.06 15.32
C THR A 24 5.01 -13.41 14.64
N GLU A 25 5.00 -14.47 15.46
CA GLU A 25 4.83 -15.84 14.99
C GLU A 25 3.47 -16.01 14.31
N GLU A 26 2.41 -15.42 14.85
CA GLU A 26 1.04 -15.49 14.32
C GLU A 26 0.95 -14.88 12.91
N MET A 27 1.66 -13.77 12.66
CA MET A 27 1.71 -13.19 11.32
C MET A 27 2.48 -14.09 10.34
N ALA A 28 3.58 -14.69 10.77
CA ALA A 28 4.32 -15.64 9.95
C ALA A 28 3.48 -16.91 9.68
N GLU A 29 2.72 -17.39 10.66
CA GLU A 29 1.78 -18.51 10.50
C GLU A 29 0.67 -18.17 9.49
N LEU A 30 0.08 -16.97 9.57
CA LEU A 30 -0.90 -16.52 8.59
C LEU A 30 -0.34 -16.51 7.17
N ILE A 31 0.86 -15.96 6.97
CA ILE A 31 1.53 -15.93 5.66
C ILE A 31 1.82 -17.34 5.15
N SER A 32 2.27 -18.23 6.05
CA SER A 32 2.50 -19.65 5.73
C SER A 32 1.20 -20.35 5.32
N TYR A 33 0.12 -20.10 6.05
CA TYR A 33 -1.21 -20.64 5.72
C TYR A 33 -1.68 -20.17 4.34
N MET A 34 -1.61 -18.86 4.07
CA MET A 34 -1.99 -18.32 2.76
C MET A 34 -1.19 -18.97 1.63
N ARG A 35 0.12 -19.12 1.81
CA ARG A 35 0.97 -19.79 0.83
C ARG A 35 0.55 -21.25 0.59
N GLN A 36 0.33 -22.03 1.66
CA GLN A 36 -0.11 -23.43 1.55
C GLN A 36 -1.49 -23.54 0.88
N TYR A 37 -2.40 -22.65 1.24
CA TYR A 37 -3.71 -22.59 0.61
C TYR A 37 -3.58 -22.36 -0.90
N ASN A 38 -2.76 -21.40 -1.31
CA ASN A 38 -2.56 -21.03 -2.70
C ASN A 38 -1.90 -22.14 -3.54
N GLU A 39 -1.15 -23.07 -2.92
CA GLU A 39 -0.56 -24.25 -3.61
C GLU A 39 -1.63 -25.19 -4.21
N SER A 40 -2.84 -25.17 -3.67
CA SER A 40 -3.97 -26.02 -4.08
C SER A 40 -5.23 -25.24 -4.49
N ALA A 41 -5.18 -23.92 -4.42
CA ALA A 41 -6.30 -23.07 -4.80
C ALA A 41 -6.61 -23.19 -6.30
N LEU A 42 -7.89 -23.13 -6.65
CA LEU A 42 -8.31 -23.03 -8.04
C LEU A 42 -8.04 -21.61 -8.57
N GLU A 43 -8.06 -21.46 -9.88
CA GLU A 43 -7.91 -20.16 -10.51
C GLU A 43 -8.97 -19.17 -9.99
N GLY A 44 -8.54 -18.02 -9.47
CA GLY A 44 -9.41 -17.01 -8.87
C GLY A 44 -9.81 -17.26 -7.42
N GLU A 45 -9.28 -18.30 -6.77
CA GLU A 45 -9.51 -18.60 -5.34
C GLU A 45 -8.27 -18.33 -4.46
N ASP A 46 -7.17 -17.87 -5.05
CA ASP A 46 -5.94 -17.58 -4.34
C ASP A 46 -6.12 -16.43 -3.34
N LEU A 47 -5.46 -16.55 -2.20
CA LEU A 47 -5.42 -15.51 -1.18
C LEU A 47 -4.29 -14.54 -1.47
N ARG A 48 -4.58 -13.24 -1.43
CA ARG A 48 -3.60 -12.16 -1.64
C ARG A 48 -3.51 -11.28 -0.41
N PHE A 49 -2.33 -10.74 -0.16
CA PHE A 49 -2.05 -9.88 1.00
C PHE A 49 -1.62 -8.50 0.51
N TYR A 50 -2.30 -7.47 0.98
CA TYR A 50 -2.07 -6.08 0.61
C TYR A 50 -1.84 -5.21 1.83
N GLY A 51 -0.96 -4.22 1.71
CA GLY A 51 -0.91 -3.06 2.59
C GLY A 51 -1.72 -1.91 1.98
N PHE A 52 -2.42 -1.16 2.81
CA PHE A 52 -3.21 0.01 2.38
C PHE A 52 -2.81 1.31 3.06
N ASP A 53 -1.85 1.27 3.99
CA ASP A 53 -1.39 2.44 4.75
C ASP A 53 -0.12 3.05 4.12
N MET A 54 -0.14 4.35 3.90
CA MET A 54 0.93 5.09 3.23
C MET A 54 2.02 5.62 4.16
N GLN A 55 2.12 5.17 5.40
CA GLN A 55 3.03 5.72 6.40
C GLN A 55 4.54 5.56 6.09
N ARG A 56 4.91 4.73 5.13
CA ARG A 56 6.31 4.48 4.76
C ARG A 56 6.48 4.55 3.25
N ILE A 57 7.46 5.35 2.82
CA ILE A 57 7.72 5.55 1.39
C ILE A 57 8.71 4.54 0.80
N SER A 58 9.54 3.90 1.62
CA SER A 58 10.70 3.11 1.16
C SER A 58 10.31 2.01 0.17
N TYR A 59 9.26 1.24 0.46
CA TYR A 59 8.80 0.17 -0.42
C TYR A 59 8.15 0.69 -1.69
N SER A 60 7.20 1.63 -1.58
CA SER A 60 6.53 2.24 -2.73
C SER A 60 7.54 2.92 -3.66
N MET A 61 8.54 3.61 -3.10
CA MET A 61 9.61 4.24 -3.87
C MET A 61 10.50 3.20 -4.59
N ARG A 62 10.81 2.08 -3.91
CA ARG A 62 11.59 1.01 -4.53
C ARG A 62 10.85 0.40 -5.72
N PHE A 63 9.62 -0.03 -5.54
CA PHE A 63 8.81 -0.65 -6.60
C PHE A 63 8.53 0.34 -7.74
N LEU A 64 8.29 1.62 -7.43
CA LEU A 64 8.16 2.65 -8.45
C LEU A 64 9.43 2.77 -9.30
N LYS A 65 10.62 2.82 -8.66
CA LYS A 65 11.90 2.89 -9.37
C LYS A 65 12.17 1.65 -10.24
N GLU A 66 11.79 0.47 -9.76
CA GLU A 66 11.88 -0.78 -10.54
C GLU A 66 10.99 -0.71 -11.78
N SER A 67 9.73 -0.30 -11.64
CA SER A 67 8.79 -0.12 -12.76
C SER A 67 9.25 0.96 -13.75
N CYS A 68 9.77 2.08 -13.24
CA CYS A 68 10.34 3.12 -14.09
C CYS A 68 11.54 2.61 -14.92
N LYS A 69 12.39 1.80 -14.29
CA LYS A 69 13.55 1.20 -14.99
C LYS A 69 13.11 0.25 -16.10
N GLU A 70 12.11 -0.60 -15.84
CA GLU A 70 11.56 -1.54 -16.84
C GLU A 70 10.96 -0.83 -18.05
N LEU A 71 10.37 0.35 -17.84
CA LEU A 71 9.71 1.16 -18.87
C LEU A 71 10.60 2.29 -19.43
N GLU A 72 11.87 2.33 -19.03
CA GLU A 72 12.82 3.38 -19.42
C GLU A 72 12.29 4.81 -19.11
N VAL A 73 11.63 4.98 -17.96
CA VAL A 73 11.22 6.29 -17.42
C VAL A 73 12.40 6.90 -16.66
N ASP A 74 12.69 8.17 -16.90
CA ASP A 74 13.78 8.87 -16.21
C ASP A 74 13.47 9.07 -14.72
N THR A 75 14.32 8.55 -13.85
CA THR A 75 14.20 8.65 -12.39
C THR A 75 15.13 9.67 -11.76
N THR A 76 15.83 10.48 -12.55
CA THR A 76 16.84 11.42 -12.05
C THR A 76 16.27 12.38 -11.01
N ASN A 77 15.09 12.94 -11.26
CA ASN A 77 14.43 13.84 -10.33
C ASN A 77 13.77 13.07 -9.17
N LEU A 78 13.24 11.88 -9.43
CA LEU A 78 12.66 11.01 -8.38
C LEU A 78 13.72 10.63 -7.33
N GLN A 79 14.97 10.40 -7.75
CA GLN A 79 16.08 10.10 -6.84
C GLN A 79 16.41 11.25 -5.89
N LYS A 80 16.24 12.50 -6.33
CA LYS A 80 16.49 13.70 -5.52
C LYS A 80 15.44 13.92 -4.44
N LEU A 81 14.24 13.33 -4.59
CA LEU A 81 13.16 13.49 -3.62
C LEU A 81 13.43 12.81 -2.28
N VAL A 82 14.33 11.84 -2.24
CA VAL A 82 14.52 10.98 -1.07
C VAL A 82 15.96 11.00 -0.58
N GLU A 83 16.10 10.93 0.75
CA GLU A 83 17.36 10.75 1.46
C GLU A 83 17.20 9.57 2.42
N GLY A 84 17.83 8.44 2.07
CA GLY A 84 17.62 7.17 2.75
C GLY A 84 16.18 6.67 2.60
N GLU A 85 15.48 6.46 3.71
CA GLU A 85 14.09 6.00 3.76
C GLU A 85 13.06 7.14 3.91
N ASN A 86 13.51 8.39 3.86
CA ASN A 86 12.67 9.57 4.10
C ASN A 86 12.68 10.51 2.89
N TRP A 87 11.76 11.48 2.89
CA TRP A 87 11.85 12.60 1.95
C TRP A 87 13.08 13.44 2.26
N SER A 88 13.73 13.92 1.21
CA SER A 88 14.81 14.89 1.33
C SER A 88 14.29 16.19 1.95
N SER A 89 15.04 16.75 2.88
CA SER A 89 14.73 18.04 3.50
C SER A 89 14.83 19.21 2.53
N GLU A 90 15.52 19.03 1.41
CA GLU A 90 15.67 20.03 0.34
C GLU A 90 14.46 20.09 -0.62
N CYS A 91 13.54 19.13 -0.53
CA CYS A 91 12.37 19.03 -1.40
C CYS A 91 11.09 19.34 -0.61
N ASP A 92 10.46 20.47 -0.95
CA ASP A 92 9.16 20.84 -0.42
C ASP A 92 8.00 20.00 -1.04
N LEU A 93 6.78 20.19 -0.53
CA LEU A 93 5.60 19.48 -1.02
C LEU A 93 5.38 19.72 -2.52
N SER A 94 5.50 20.96 -2.99
CA SER A 94 5.24 21.31 -4.40
C SER A 94 6.18 20.53 -5.32
N THR A 95 7.47 20.54 -5.01
CA THR A 95 8.51 19.82 -5.75
C THR A 95 8.24 18.31 -5.79
N ARG A 96 7.80 17.72 -4.67
CA ARG A 96 7.44 16.30 -4.60
C ARG A 96 6.26 15.98 -5.50
N ILE A 97 5.17 16.75 -5.38
CA ILE A 97 3.93 16.53 -6.15
C ILE A 97 4.17 16.76 -7.64
N GLU A 98 4.91 17.80 -8.04
CA GLU A 98 5.25 18.08 -9.45
C GLU A 98 6.07 16.94 -10.06
N THR A 99 7.12 16.48 -9.36
CA THR A 99 7.96 15.38 -9.83
C THR A 99 7.17 14.08 -9.94
N LEU A 100 6.38 13.73 -8.93
CA LEU A 100 5.55 12.53 -8.92
C LEU A 100 4.48 12.59 -10.02
N THR A 101 3.86 13.75 -10.24
CA THR A 101 2.90 13.96 -11.32
C THR A 101 3.54 13.74 -12.70
N GLN A 102 4.76 14.21 -12.91
CA GLN A 102 5.47 13.99 -14.16
C GLN A 102 5.78 12.51 -14.38
N VAL A 103 6.27 11.81 -13.35
CA VAL A 103 6.54 10.36 -13.42
C VAL A 103 5.25 9.59 -13.71
N LYS A 104 4.13 9.95 -13.08
CA LYS A 104 2.81 9.34 -13.33
C LYS A 104 2.42 9.46 -14.80
N LYS A 105 2.51 10.65 -15.38
CA LYS A 105 2.20 10.90 -16.81
C LYS A 105 3.09 10.09 -17.75
N GLU A 106 4.36 9.94 -17.42
CA GLU A 106 5.29 9.15 -18.25
C GLU A 106 4.97 7.66 -18.17
N LEU A 107 4.67 7.13 -16.97
CA LEU A 107 4.21 5.75 -16.79
C LEU A 107 2.91 5.49 -17.58
N GLU A 108 1.93 6.37 -17.47
CA GLU A 108 0.66 6.27 -18.22
C GLU A 108 0.91 6.26 -19.74
N SER A 109 1.78 7.15 -20.24
CA SER A 109 2.13 7.23 -21.65
C SER A 109 2.83 5.99 -22.19
N LYS A 110 3.52 5.26 -21.33
CA LYS A 110 4.24 4.01 -21.65
C LYS A 110 3.48 2.75 -21.29
N ASN A 111 2.18 2.86 -20.99
CA ASN A 111 1.32 1.76 -20.52
C ASN A 111 1.86 1.07 -19.27
N GLY A 112 2.34 1.85 -18.32
CA GLY A 112 2.76 1.37 -17.00
C GLY A 112 1.64 0.63 -16.30
N SER A 113 2.01 -0.36 -15.49
CA SER A 113 1.02 -1.13 -14.73
C SER A 113 0.23 -0.25 -13.77
N GLU A 114 -1.02 -0.62 -13.49
CA GLU A 114 -1.86 0.08 -12.52
C GLU A 114 -1.21 0.11 -11.14
N ASN A 115 -0.46 -0.91 -10.76
CA ASN A 115 0.32 -0.93 -9.53
C ASN A 115 1.42 0.14 -9.53
N ALA A 116 2.17 0.32 -10.63
CA ALA A 116 3.19 1.34 -10.72
C ALA A 116 2.61 2.75 -10.59
N ILE A 117 1.46 2.99 -11.21
CA ILE A 117 0.72 4.25 -11.12
C ILE A 117 0.23 4.46 -9.68
N HIS A 118 -0.31 3.42 -9.04
CA HIS A 118 -0.77 3.51 -7.66
C HIS A 118 0.35 3.75 -6.64
N PHE A 119 1.57 3.24 -6.88
CA PHE A 119 2.72 3.60 -6.05
C PHE A 119 3.03 5.09 -6.09
N VAL A 120 2.79 5.77 -7.22
CA VAL A 120 2.90 7.23 -7.28
C VAL A 120 1.84 7.88 -6.40
N ASP A 121 0.59 7.40 -6.44
CA ASP A 121 -0.50 7.94 -5.61
C ASP A 121 -0.22 7.76 -4.12
N ILE A 122 0.28 6.60 -3.69
CA ILE A 122 0.73 6.35 -2.31
C ILE A 122 1.82 7.35 -1.88
N LEU A 123 2.78 7.66 -2.76
CA LEU A 123 3.84 8.63 -2.47
C LEU A 123 3.32 10.06 -2.39
N MET A 124 2.34 10.43 -3.21
CA MET A 124 1.64 11.72 -3.12
C MET A 124 0.86 11.83 -1.81
N GLN A 125 0.06 10.82 -1.46
CA GLN A 125 -0.68 10.74 -0.19
C GLN A 125 0.26 10.92 1.01
N HIS A 126 1.41 10.21 1.02
CA HIS A 126 2.40 10.37 2.08
C HIS A 126 2.96 11.81 2.13
N SER A 127 3.23 12.42 0.96
CA SER A 127 3.75 13.79 0.90
C SER A 127 2.77 14.80 1.49
N GLU A 128 1.49 14.67 1.20
CA GLU A 128 0.44 15.52 1.76
C GLU A 128 0.27 15.28 3.26
N LEU A 129 0.27 14.02 3.70
CA LEU A 129 0.15 13.68 5.12
C LEU A 129 1.24 14.31 5.97
N GLN A 130 2.46 14.45 5.45
CA GLN A 130 3.58 15.07 6.16
C GLN A 130 3.41 16.58 6.41
N THR A 131 2.46 17.23 5.75
CA THR A 131 2.18 18.66 5.96
C THR A 131 1.21 18.93 7.11
N LEU A 132 0.52 17.89 7.57
CA LEU A 132 -0.51 17.98 8.60
C LEU A 132 -0.03 17.41 9.93
N THR A 133 -0.53 17.98 11.00
CA THR A 133 -0.27 17.51 12.36
C THR A 133 -1.60 17.24 13.09
N ASN A 134 -1.56 16.40 14.13
CA ASN A 134 -2.67 16.14 15.04
C ASN A 134 -3.91 15.49 14.37
N ALA A 135 -5.10 15.98 14.71
CA ALA A 135 -6.38 15.39 14.31
C ALA A 135 -6.63 15.43 12.79
N ASP A 136 -6.20 16.50 12.11
CA ASP A 136 -6.38 16.64 10.67
C ASP A 136 -5.56 15.61 9.90
N GLY A 137 -4.32 15.37 10.33
CA GLY A 137 -3.48 14.33 9.75
C GLY A 137 -4.04 12.93 9.98
N ALA A 138 -4.63 12.65 11.16
CA ALA A 138 -5.27 11.37 11.44
C ALA A 138 -6.48 11.14 10.54
N THR A 139 -7.34 12.15 10.35
CA THR A 139 -8.51 12.08 9.48
C THR A 139 -8.12 11.89 8.01
N LEU A 140 -7.14 12.64 7.52
CA LEU A 140 -6.66 12.52 6.14
C LEU A 140 -6.04 11.13 5.90
N ARG A 141 -5.29 10.60 6.87
CA ARG A 141 -4.73 9.25 6.76
C ARG A 141 -5.81 8.18 6.64
N ASP A 142 -6.88 8.27 7.43
CA ASP A 142 -8.01 7.34 7.35
C ASP A 142 -8.76 7.45 6.02
N GLN A 143 -8.89 8.66 5.46
CA GLN A 143 -9.43 8.89 4.13
C GLN A 143 -8.57 8.18 3.07
N PHE A 144 -7.26 8.42 3.06
CA PHE A 144 -6.35 7.77 2.12
C PHE A 144 -6.32 6.24 2.26
N MET A 145 -6.38 5.71 3.49
CA MET A 145 -6.51 4.28 3.71
C MET A 145 -7.80 3.72 3.10
N ALA A 146 -8.92 4.44 3.23
CA ALA A 146 -10.19 4.04 2.62
C ALA A 146 -10.11 4.04 1.08
N GLU A 147 -9.51 5.07 0.48
CA GLU A 147 -9.28 5.16 -0.96
C GLU A 147 -8.40 4.00 -1.47
N ASN A 148 -7.33 3.66 -0.75
CA ASN A 148 -6.45 2.56 -1.08
C ASN A 148 -7.15 1.20 -0.97
N VAL A 149 -7.98 0.99 0.05
CA VAL A 149 -8.80 -0.23 0.19
C VAL A 149 -9.80 -0.35 -0.98
N GLN A 150 -10.46 0.75 -1.37
CA GLN A 150 -11.36 0.76 -2.53
C GLN A 150 -10.62 0.45 -3.83
N TRP A 151 -9.42 1.02 -4.01
CA TRP A 151 -8.59 0.72 -5.16
C TRP A 151 -8.20 -0.78 -5.20
N ILE A 152 -7.76 -1.37 -4.09
CA ILE A 152 -7.46 -2.80 -3.98
C ILE A 152 -8.69 -3.63 -4.33
N LEU A 153 -9.85 -3.31 -3.78
CA LEU A 153 -11.10 -4.02 -4.07
C LEU A 153 -11.43 -4.00 -5.57
N GLN A 154 -11.31 -2.84 -6.23
CA GLN A 154 -11.53 -2.71 -7.66
C GLN A 154 -10.54 -3.52 -8.49
N GLN A 155 -9.28 -3.59 -8.09
CA GLN A 155 -8.28 -4.43 -8.74
C GLN A 155 -8.64 -5.91 -8.60
N GLU A 156 -8.98 -6.34 -7.41
CA GLU A 156 -9.32 -7.72 -7.12
C GLU A 156 -10.61 -8.16 -7.81
N GLN A 157 -11.62 -7.29 -7.90
CA GLN A 157 -12.85 -7.56 -8.66
C GLN A 157 -12.56 -7.81 -10.15
N ARG A 158 -11.62 -7.07 -10.76
CA ARG A 158 -11.19 -7.33 -12.15
C ARG A 158 -10.48 -8.68 -12.31
N ASN A 159 -9.86 -9.16 -11.24
CA ASN A 159 -9.19 -10.47 -11.20
C ASN A 159 -10.11 -11.62 -10.79
N GLY A 160 -11.41 -11.35 -10.56
CA GLY A 160 -12.41 -12.35 -10.18
C GLY A 160 -12.60 -12.54 -8.68
N HIS A 161 -11.92 -11.76 -7.84
CA HIS A 161 -12.06 -11.81 -6.38
C HIS A 161 -13.10 -10.79 -5.93
N GLU A 162 -14.19 -11.25 -5.35
CA GLU A 162 -15.32 -10.39 -4.97
C GLU A 162 -15.24 -9.84 -3.56
N LYS A 163 -14.33 -10.38 -2.72
CA LYS A 163 -14.30 -10.09 -1.29
C LYS A 163 -12.89 -9.77 -0.83
N ILE A 164 -12.80 -8.80 0.07
CA ILE A 164 -11.58 -8.49 0.82
C ILE A 164 -11.87 -8.55 2.30
N PHE A 165 -10.88 -8.95 3.09
CA PHE A 165 -10.88 -8.85 4.54
C PHE A 165 -9.94 -7.74 4.96
N VAL A 166 -10.46 -6.74 5.69
CA VAL A 166 -9.67 -5.59 6.14
C VAL A 166 -9.37 -5.76 7.63
N THR A 167 -8.11 -5.69 7.99
CA THR A 167 -7.66 -5.73 9.39
C THR A 167 -6.84 -4.49 9.73
N GLY A 168 -6.98 -4.00 10.94
CA GLY A 168 -6.26 -2.84 11.44
C GLY A 168 -6.62 -2.55 12.89
N HIS A 169 -6.03 -1.49 13.45
CA HIS A 169 -6.38 -1.05 14.78
C HIS A 169 -7.85 -0.62 14.83
N ASN A 170 -8.55 -0.90 15.95
CA ASN A 170 -9.98 -0.62 16.14
C ASN A 170 -10.38 0.82 15.79
N SER A 171 -9.54 1.81 16.08
CA SER A 171 -9.82 3.21 15.74
C SER A 171 -9.96 3.45 14.23
N HIS A 172 -9.31 2.65 13.40
CA HIS A 172 -9.36 2.77 11.94
C HIS A 172 -10.48 1.93 11.30
N VAL A 173 -10.78 0.74 11.87
CA VAL A 173 -11.78 -0.17 11.29
C VAL A 173 -13.18 0.03 11.88
N ALA A 174 -13.35 0.78 12.97
CA ALA A 174 -14.64 1.04 13.58
C ALA A 174 -15.56 1.85 12.64
N LYS A 175 -16.83 1.46 12.56
CA LYS A 175 -17.85 2.16 11.77
C LYS A 175 -18.47 3.37 12.48
N TRP A 176 -18.13 3.57 13.74
CA TRP A 176 -18.64 4.64 14.61
C TRP A 176 -17.47 5.34 15.30
N GLY A 177 -17.70 6.57 15.70
CA GLY A 177 -16.69 7.38 16.38
C GLY A 177 -16.88 8.87 16.09
N SER A 178 -16.07 9.69 16.75
CA SER A 178 -16.11 11.15 16.64
C SER A 178 -15.44 11.70 15.38
N PHE A 179 -14.63 10.89 14.70
CA PHE A 179 -13.97 11.26 13.43
C PHE A 179 -14.33 10.29 12.30
N ASP A 180 -14.06 10.68 11.08
CA ASP A 180 -14.31 9.84 9.90
C ASP A 180 -13.18 8.81 9.71
N SER A 181 -13.27 7.71 10.48
CA SER A 181 -12.35 6.57 10.35
C SER A 181 -12.52 5.86 8.99
N MET A 182 -11.49 5.14 8.56
CA MET A 182 -11.53 4.30 7.36
C MET A 182 -12.77 3.39 7.34
N GLY A 183 -13.05 2.67 8.42
CA GLY A 183 -14.21 1.78 8.53
C GLY A 183 -15.55 2.51 8.39
N LYS A 184 -15.66 3.74 8.93
CA LYS A 184 -16.84 4.58 8.75
C LYS A 184 -16.98 5.08 7.31
N LEU A 185 -15.88 5.43 6.65
CA LEU A 185 -15.89 5.85 5.24
C LEU A 185 -16.29 4.69 4.33
N LEU A 186 -15.65 3.54 4.48
CA LEU A 186 -15.96 2.33 3.70
C LEU A 186 -17.39 1.85 3.91
N SER A 187 -17.96 1.99 5.11
CA SER A 187 -19.35 1.58 5.40
C SER A 187 -20.42 2.41 4.69
N LYS A 188 -20.05 3.59 4.15
CA LYS A 188 -20.94 4.42 3.33
C LYS A 188 -21.00 3.96 1.86
N ASP A 189 -20.05 3.15 1.43
CA ASP A 189 -19.99 2.61 0.09
C ASP A 189 -20.75 1.27 0.04
N ALA A 190 -21.77 1.18 -0.81
CA ALA A 190 -22.58 -0.02 -0.98
C ALA A 190 -21.78 -1.24 -1.50
N ALA A 191 -20.63 -1.01 -2.13
CA ALA A 191 -19.71 -2.06 -2.57
C ALA A 191 -18.88 -2.65 -1.41
N CYS A 192 -18.75 -1.93 -0.30
CA CYS A 192 -18.02 -2.33 0.90
C CYS A 192 -18.99 -2.79 2.00
N LEU A 193 -19.53 -3.99 1.86
CA LEU A 193 -20.25 -4.64 2.97
C LEU A 193 -19.23 -5.12 4.00
N ILE A 194 -18.99 -4.31 5.02
CA ILE A 194 -18.13 -4.62 6.17
C ILE A 194 -18.99 -5.24 7.27
#